data_4bdee439ec73f8c0d31791e824791774
#
_entry.id   4bdee439ec73f8c0d31791e824791774
#
_cell.length_a   1.000
_cell.length_b   1.000
_cell.length_c   1.000
_cell.angle_alpha   90.00
_cell.angle_beta   90.00
_cell.angle_gamma   90.00
#
_symmetry.space_group_name_H-M   'P 1'
#
loop_
_entity.id
_entity.type
_entity.pdbx_description
1 polymer ?
#
loop_
_entity_poly.entity_id
_entity_poly.type
_entity_poly.pdbx_seq_one_letter_code
_entity_poly.pdbx_strand_id
1 'polypeptide(L)'
;MTKAGPIAAVLGFVLLLWYAAAVGMNAQGVIERVLSDQPGWSSADLLAATMQMERPLLPAPHQVALDLYTSLVDWPLDSPRNLLFHAAVTAQSTLVGFVLGTLLGVLLAAAIVHSRTLDRALLPWIVASQTVPVLAIAPIVL
;
A
#
# COMPACT_ATOMS: atom_id res chain seq x y z
N MET A 1 -7.26 -30.30 18.83
CA MET A 1 -8.40 -29.62 18.21
C MET A 1 -7.85 -28.62 17.22
N THR A 2 -8.09 -28.84 15.95
CA THR A 2 -7.53 -28.00 14.86
C THR A 2 -8.16 -26.61 14.89
N LYS A 3 -7.33 -25.58 15.08
CA LYS A 3 -7.75 -24.17 15.07
C LYS A 3 -8.18 -23.68 13.67
N ALA A 4 -8.21 -24.59 12.69
CA ALA A 4 -8.54 -24.29 11.30
C ALA A 4 -10.00 -23.81 11.10
N GLY A 5 -10.96 -24.37 11.82
CA GLY A 5 -12.37 -24.00 11.71
C GLY A 5 -12.67 -22.54 12.05
N PRO A 6 -12.27 -22.04 13.23
CA PRO A 6 -12.45 -20.64 13.59
C PRO A 6 -11.72 -19.67 12.64
N ILE A 7 -10.51 -20.02 12.20
CA ILE A 7 -9.75 -19.20 11.25
C ILE A 7 -10.48 -19.10 9.91
N ALA A 8 -10.95 -20.22 9.37
CA ALA A 8 -11.70 -20.26 8.13
C ALA A 8 -13.02 -19.44 8.22
N ALA A 9 -13.71 -19.52 9.37
CA ALA A 9 -14.93 -18.75 9.59
C ALA A 9 -14.65 -17.23 9.59
N VAL A 10 -13.59 -16.79 10.27
CA VAL A 10 -13.21 -15.37 10.30
C VAL A 10 -12.79 -14.90 8.92
N LEU A 11 -11.98 -15.67 8.19
CA LEU A 11 -11.57 -15.32 6.82
C LEU A 11 -12.78 -15.25 5.89
N GLY A 12 -13.70 -16.21 5.96
CA GLY A 12 -14.93 -16.20 5.18
C GLY A 12 -15.80 -14.98 5.48
N PHE A 13 -15.93 -14.62 6.75
CA PHE A 13 -16.68 -13.43 7.17
C PHE A 13 -16.04 -12.13 6.64
N VAL A 14 -14.72 -11.99 6.74
CA VAL A 14 -13.98 -10.84 6.22
C VAL A 14 -14.14 -10.73 4.71
N LEU A 15 -14.04 -11.85 3.97
CA LEU A 15 -14.24 -11.86 2.53
C LEU A 15 -15.67 -11.44 2.15
N LEU A 16 -16.69 -11.94 2.87
CA LEU A 16 -18.07 -11.53 2.62
C LEU A 16 -18.28 -10.04 2.86
N LEU A 17 -17.73 -9.51 3.96
CA LEU A 17 -17.78 -8.07 4.22
C LEU A 17 -17.07 -7.26 3.12
N TRP A 18 -15.93 -7.74 2.63
CA TRP A 18 -15.21 -7.07 1.55
C TRP A 18 -16.01 -7.06 0.25
N TYR A 19 -16.61 -8.19 -0.15
CA TYR A 19 -17.48 -8.23 -1.32
C TYR A 19 -18.70 -7.31 -1.16
N ALA A 20 -19.34 -7.30 0.00
CA ALA A 20 -20.46 -6.41 0.28
C ALA A 20 -20.05 -4.92 0.21
N ALA A 21 -18.90 -4.57 0.76
CA ALA A 21 -18.33 -3.23 0.68
C ALA A 21 -17.98 -2.84 -0.77
N ALA A 22 -17.38 -3.76 -1.55
CA ALA A 22 -17.06 -3.53 -2.94
C ALA A 22 -18.32 -3.23 -3.76
N VAL A 23 -19.39 -3.99 -3.58
CA VAL A 23 -20.67 -3.71 -4.24
C VAL A 23 -21.25 -2.38 -3.77
N GLY A 24 -21.34 -2.13 -2.47
CA GLY A 24 -21.93 -0.90 -1.92
C GLY A 24 -21.21 0.37 -2.35
N MET A 25 -19.87 0.35 -2.35
CA MET A 25 -19.08 1.52 -2.74
C MET A 25 -19.08 1.79 -4.25
N ASN A 26 -19.18 0.76 -5.07
CA ASN A 26 -19.15 0.91 -6.52
C ASN A 26 -20.54 1.04 -7.14
N ALA A 27 -21.62 0.71 -6.41
CA ALA A 27 -22.98 0.66 -6.90
C ALA A 27 -23.42 1.96 -7.61
N GLN A 28 -23.19 3.11 -6.98
CA GLN A 28 -23.58 4.39 -7.55
C GLN A 28 -22.87 4.66 -8.89
N GLY A 29 -21.55 4.43 -8.95
CA GLY A 29 -20.79 4.62 -10.19
C GLY A 29 -21.20 3.66 -11.30
N VAL A 30 -21.62 2.44 -10.97
CA VAL A 30 -22.12 1.46 -11.94
C VAL A 30 -23.50 1.88 -12.44
N ILE A 31 -24.40 2.30 -11.57
CA ILE A 31 -25.74 2.78 -11.95
C ILE A 31 -25.63 3.97 -12.91
N GLU A 32 -24.80 4.95 -12.58
CA GLU A 32 -24.66 6.18 -13.36
C GLU A 32 -23.97 5.96 -14.72
N ARG A 33 -22.99 5.05 -14.81
CA ARG A 33 -22.14 4.91 -16.01
C ARG A 33 -22.49 3.74 -16.90
N VAL A 34 -23.09 2.69 -16.35
CA VAL A 34 -23.31 1.41 -17.05
C VAL A 34 -24.79 1.10 -17.19
N LEU A 35 -25.58 1.37 -16.15
CA LEU A 35 -26.97 0.96 -16.08
C LEU A 35 -27.95 2.10 -16.39
N SER A 36 -27.49 3.35 -16.48
CA SER A 36 -28.36 4.52 -16.76
C SER A 36 -29.15 4.39 -18.06
N ASP A 37 -28.54 3.77 -19.07
CA ASP A 37 -29.12 3.63 -20.38
C ASP A 37 -29.91 2.29 -20.57
N GLN A 38 -29.99 1.47 -19.51
CA GLN A 38 -30.70 0.17 -19.55
C GLN A 38 -31.96 0.23 -18.68
N PRO A 39 -33.16 0.42 -19.30
CA PRO A 39 -34.39 0.40 -18.54
C PRO A 39 -34.68 -1.00 -18.00
N GLY A 40 -34.98 -1.08 -16.68
CA GLY A 40 -35.41 -2.34 -16.07
C GLY A 40 -34.27 -3.24 -15.55
N TRP A 41 -33.07 -2.69 -15.31
CA TRP A 41 -31.99 -3.47 -14.69
C TRP A 41 -32.36 -4.04 -13.31
N SER A 42 -31.83 -5.19 -13.01
CA SER A 42 -32.04 -5.93 -11.75
C SER A 42 -30.83 -5.82 -10.80
N SER A 43 -31.01 -6.26 -9.56
CA SER A 43 -29.89 -6.39 -8.62
C SER A 43 -28.80 -7.35 -9.10
N ALA A 44 -29.15 -8.34 -9.93
CA ALA A 44 -28.18 -9.24 -10.53
C ALA A 44 -27.31 -8.53 -11.57
N ASP A 45 -27.88 -7.63 -12.37
CA ASP A 45 -27.15 -6.83 -13.35
C ASP A 45 -26.19 -5.86 -12.64
N LEU A 46 -26.62 -5.25 -11.53
CA LEU A 46 -25.76 -4.41 -10.70
C LEU A 46 -24.57 -5.19 -10.14
N LEU A 47 -24.81 -6.38 -9.60
CA LEU A 47 -23.74 -7.25 -9.10
C LEU A 47 -22.77 -7.63 -10.21
N ALA A 48 -23.26 -8.08 -11.35
CA ALA A 48 -22.44 -8.49 -12.49
C ALA A 48 -21.57 -7.30 -13.00
N ALA A 49 -22.19 -6.14 -13.19
CA ALA A 49 -21.49 -4.95 -13.65
C ALA A 49 -20.44 -4.45 -12.64
N THR A 50 -20.73 -4.53 -11.33
CA THR A 50 -19.76 -4.18 -10.27
C THR A 50 -18.56 -5.12 -10.29
N MET A 51 -18.77 -6.43 -10.47
CA MET A 51 -17.69 -7.42 -10.50
C MET A 51 -16.80 -7.34 -11.75
N GLN A 52 -17.27 -6.68 -12.82
CA GLN A 52 -16.57 -6.51 -14.09
C GLN A 52 -16.05 -5.08 -14.31
N MET A 53 -16.22 -4.20 -13.33
CA MET A 53 -15.81 -2.80 -13.44
C MET A 53 -14.28 -2.70 -13.57
N GLU A 54 -13.78 -2.06 -14.65
CA GLU A 54 -12.33 -1.91 -14.89
C GLU A 54 -11.61 -1.02 -13.87
N ARG A 55 -12.30 -0.02 -13.31
CA ARG A 55 -11.74 0.93 -12.34
C ARG A 55 -12.68 1.14 -11.17
N PRO A 56 -12.83 0.14 -10.30
CA PRO A 56 -13.67 0.27 -9.11
C PRO A 56 -13.04 1.18 -8.06
N LEU A 57 -13.87 1.84 -7.25
CA LEU A 57 -13.42 2.58 -6.06
C LEU A 57 -12.81 1.62 -5.04
N LEU A 58 -13.48 0.48 -4.82
CA LEU A 58 -12.97 -0.62 -4.01
C LEU A 58 -13.02 -1.90 -4.87
N PRO A 59 -11.85 -2.41 -5.30
CA PRO A 59 -11.81 -3.65 -6.06
C PRO A 59 -12.24 -4.84 -5.20
N ALA A 60 -12.96 -5.78 -5.82
CA ALA A 60 -13.33 -7.03 -5.16
C ALA A 60 -12.10 -7.94 -4.98
N PRO A 61 -12.09 -8.86 -3.99
CA PRO A 61 -10.95 -9.74 -3.71
C PRO A 61 -10.42 -10.50 -4.93
N HIS A 62 -11.29 -10.99 -5.80
CA HIS A 62 -10.88 -11.70 -7.01
C HIS A 62 -10.20 -10.76 -8.04
N GLN A 63 -10.65 -9.50 -8.15
CA GLN A 63 -10.01 -8.51 -9.01
C GLN A 63 -8.60 -8.20 -8.52
N VAL A 64 -8.42 -8.01 -7.20
CA VAL A 64 -7.09 -7.82 -6.61
C VAL A 64 -6.18 -9.02 -6.86
N ALA A 65 -6.71 -10.24 -6.76
CA ALA A 65 -5.94 -11.46 -7.01
C ALA A 65 -5.52 -11.57 -8.49
N LEU A 66 -6.42 -11.23 -9.41
CA LEU A 66 -6.13 -11.19 -10.85
C LEU A 66 -5.11 -10.10 -11.19
N ASP A 67 -5.28 -8.90 -10.69
CA ASP A 67 -4.35 -7.79 -10.91
C ASP A 67 -2.96 -8.11 -10.34
N LEU A 68 -2.91 -8.76 -9.18
CA LEU A 68 -1.66 -9.23 -8.60
C LEU A 68 -0.98 -10.27 -9.50
N TYR A 69 -1.74 -11.23 -9.99
CA TYR A 69 -1.23 -12.27 -10.89
C TYR A 69 -0.69 -11.65 -12.19
N THR A 70 -1.48 -10.82 -12.86
CA THR A 70 -1.08 -10.17 -14.11
C THR A 70 0.14 -9.26 -13.90
N SER A 71 0.19 -8.53 -12.79
CA SER A 71 1.31 -7.65 -12.46
C SER A 71 2.61 -8.40 -12.13
N LEU A 72 2.52 -9.67 -11.72
CA LEU A 72 3.70 -10.48 -11.42
C LEU A 72 4.16 -11.32 -12.60
N VAL A 73 3.23 -11.80 -13.46
CA VAL A 73 3.50 -12.86 -14.45
C VAL A 73 3.48 -12.33 -15.88
N ASP A 74 2.51 -11.47 -16.21
CA ASP A 74 2.27 -11.08 -17.61
C ASP A 74 3.21 -9.97 -18.09
N TRP A 75 3.80 -9.21 -17.17
CA TRP A 75 4.72 -8.12 -17.52
C TRP A 75 6.17 -8.52 -17.33
N PRO A 76 7.06 -8.15 -18.27
CA PRO A 76 8.52 -8.33 -18.11
C PRO A 76 9.03 -7.69 -16.82
N LEU A 77 10.09 -8.29 -16.23
CA LEU A 77 10.64 -7.85 -14.94
C LEU A 77 11.19 -6.40 -14.94
N ASP A 78 11.52 -5.87 -16.09
CA ASP A 78 12.01 -4.50 -16.31
C ASP A 78 10.89 -3.50 -16.60
N SER A 79 9.66 -3.99 -16.72
CA SER A 79 8.49 -3.14 -16.99
C SER A 79 8.05 -2.37 -15.74
N PRO A 80 7.75 -1.06 -15.87
CA PRO A 80 7.12 -0.29 -14.80
C PRO A 80 5.72 -0.78 -14.38
N ARG A 81 5.16 -1.75 -15.10
CA ARG A 81 3.87 -2.40 -14.74
C ARG A 81 4.07 -3.65 -13.91
N ASN A 82 5.29 -4.16 -13.81
CA ASN A 82 5.60 -5.34 -13.01
C ASN A 82 5.82 -4.96 -11.55
N LEU A 83 5.12 -5.66 -10.65
CA LEU A 83 5.20 -5.39 -9.22
C LEU A 83 6.58 -5.73 -8.63
N LEU A 84 7.28 -6.72 -9.20
CA LEU A 84 8.65 -7.08 -8.79
C LEU A 84 9.65 -5.97 -9.13
N PHE A 85 9.46 -5.24 -10.23
CA PHE A 85 10.25 -4.05 -10.53
C PHE A 85 10.13 -3.01 -9.42
N HIS A 86 8.92 -2.67 -9.02
CA HIS A 86 8.70 -1.71 -7.91
C HIS A 86 9.24 -2.22 -6.58
N ALA A 87 9.07 -3.51 -6.30
CA ALA A 87 9.64 -4.12 -5.10
C ALA A 87 11.18 -4.03 -5.09
N ALA A 88 11.83 -4.29 -6.23
CA ALA A 88 13.28 -4.17 -6.37
C ALA A 88 13.76 -2.72 -6.20
N VAL A 89 13.10 -1.75 -6.82
CA VAL A 89 13.41 -0.31 -6.67
C VAL A 89 13.26 0.12 -5.21
N THR A 90 12.18 -0.28 -4.56
CA THR A 90 11.94 0.02 -3.14
C THR A 90 12.99 -0.62 -2.24
N ALA A 91 13.31 -1.89 -2.47
CA ALA A 91 14.33 -2.62 -1.71
C ALA A 91 15.71 -1.96 -1.87
N GLN A 92 16.09 -1.62 -3.10
CA GLN A 92 17.36 -0.94 -3.38
C GLN A 92 17.45 0.41 -2.67
N SER A 93 16.42 1.24 -2.80
CA SER A 93 16.38 2.56 -2.17
C SER A 93 16.43 2.46 -0.64
N THR A 94 15.69 1.49 -0.08
CA THR A 94 15.68 1.23 1.37
C THR A 94 17.05 0.76 1.86
N LEU A 95 17.70 -0.17 1.15
CA LEU A 95 19.02 -0.68 1.51
C LEU A 95 20.07 0.43 1.45
N VAL A 96 20.07 1.24 0.40
CA VAL A 96 21.01 2.37 0.27
C VAL A 96 20.78 3.37 1.39
N GLY A 97 19.54 3.75 1.65
CA GLY A 97 19.19 4.67 2.74
C GLY A 97 19.58 4.10 4.11
N PHE A 98 19.35 2.81 4.35
CA PHE A 98 19.72 2.13 5.57
C PHE A 98 21.23 2.12 5.80
N VAL A 99 22.01 1.75 4.77
CA VAL A 99 23.48 1.72 4.88
C VAL A 99 24.04 3.13 5.13
N LEU A 100 23.61 4.12 4.36
CA LEU A 100 24.07 5.49 4.52
C LEU A 100 23.66 6.07 5.87
N GLY A 101 22.43 5.85 6.31
CA GLY A 101 21.92 6.30 7.60
C GLY A 101 22.66 5.64 8.77
N THR A 102 22.93 4.34 8.68
CA THR A 102 23.68 3.59 9.69
C THR A 102 25.13 4.09 9.78
N LEU A 103 25.82 4.24 8.65
CA LEU A 103 27.18 4.75 8.60
C LEU A 103 27.26 6.17 9.20
N LEU A 104 26.36 7.05 8.79
CA LEU A 104 26.32 8.41 9.31
C LEU A 104 26.03 8.42 10.82
N GLY A 105 25.06 7.61 11.28
CA GLY A 105 24.73 7.49 12.70
C GLY A 105 25.91 6.99 13.54
N VAL A 106 26.63 5.97 13.07
CA VAL A 106 27.84 5.44 13.75
C VAL A 106 28.94 6.49 13.78
N LEU A 107 29.20 7.19 12.67
CA LEU A 107 30.22 8.23 12.61
C LEU A 107 29.89 9.40 13.56
N LEU A 108 28.63 9.86 13.57
CA LEU A 108 28.18 10.92 14.48
C LEU A 108 28.30 10.47 15.95
N ALA A 109 27.88 9.25 16.26
CA ALA A 109 28.00 8.71 17.61
C ALA A 109 29.47 8.65 18.07
N ALA A 110 30.36 8.14 17.22
CA ALA A 110 31.77 8.12 17.49
C ALA A 110 32.34 9.54 17.69
N ALA A 111 32.00 10.50 16.85
CA ALA A 111 32.44 11.88 16.94
C ALA A 111 32.00 12.56 18.27
N ILE A 112 30.73 12.34 18.67
CA ILE A 112 30.18 12.88 19.92
C ILE A 112 30.89 12.31 21.12
N VAL A 113 31.13 11.00 21.15
CA VAL A 113 31.84 10.34 22.28
C VAL A 113 33.28 10.84 22.42
N HIS A 114 33.96 11.15 21.31
CA HIS A 114 35.38 11.58 21.35
C HIS A 114 35.55 13.09 21.49
N SER A 115 34.53 13.91 21.32
CA SER A 115 34.66 15.38 21.37
C SER A 115 33.50 16.05 22.09
N ARG A 116 33.77 16.60 23.25
CA ARG A 116 32.81 17.39 24.05
C ARG A 116 32.26 18.61 23.28
N THR A 117 33.05 19.16 22.36
CA THR A 117 32.61 20.29 21.53
C THR A 117 31.55 19.84 20.54
N LEU A 118 31.77 18.70 19.88
CA LEU A 118 30.79 18.12 18.96
C LEU A 118 29.53 17.66 19.68
N ASP A 119 29.67 17.07 20.87
CA ASP A 119 28.53 16.69 21.71
C ASP A 119 27.60 17.89 21.94
N ARG A 120 28.16 19.00 22.46
CA ARG A 120 27.34 20.20 22.72
C ARG A 120 26.78 20.87 21.49
N ALA A 121 27.46 20.78 20.35
CA ALA A 121 27.05 21.41 19.12
C ALA A 121 25.97 20.58 18.41
N LEU A 122 26.07 19.23 18.36
CA LEU A 122 25.23 18.36 17.55
C LEU A 122 24.04 17.79 18.33
N LEU A 123 24.17 17.59 19.65
CA LEU A 123 23.12 16.97 20.44
C LEU A 123 21.75 17.68 20.33
N PRO A 124 21.67 19.03 20.41
CA PRO A 124 20.38 19.71 20.25
C PRO A 124 19.71 19.46 18.90
N TRP A 125 20.50 19.40 17.82
CA TRP A 125 20.00 19.14 16.46
C TRP A 125 19.57 17.70 16.28
N ILE A 126 20.29 16.74 16.86
CA ILE A 126 19.91 15.32 16.82
C ILE A 126 18.59 15.11 17.55
N VAL A 127 18.43 15.69 18.74
CA VAL A 127 17.18 15.60 19.49
C VAL A 127 16.03 16.29 18.74
N ALA A 128 16.27 17.47 18.18
CA ALA A 128 15.28 18.20 17.39
C ALA A 128 14.83 17.41 16.16
N SER A 129 15.74 16.72 15.46
CA SER A 129 15.41 15.91 14.29
C SER A 129 14.49 14.73 14.60
N GLN A 130 14.56 14.18 15.79
CA GLN A 130 13.68 13.09 16.24
C GLN A 130 12.26 13.56 16.55
N THR A 131 12.06 14.84 16.85
CA THR A 131 10.74 15.40 17.17
C THR A 131 9.95 15.79 15.94
N VAL A 132 10.60 15.92 14.77
CA VAL A 132 9.91 16.26 13.51
C VAL A 132 9.39 14.97 12.87
N PRO A 133 8.06 14.78 12.79
CA PRO A 133 7.50 13.60 12.15
C PRO A 133 7.79 13.64 10.65
N VAL A 134 8.43 12.60 10.12
CA VAL A 134 8.78 12.47 8.68
C VAL A 134 7.55 12.64 7.79
N LEU A 135 6.38 12.18 8.25
CA LEU A 135 5.11 12.35 7.54
C LEU A 135 4.67 13.82 7.37
N ALA A 136 5.12 14.72 8.24
CA ALA A 136 4.80 16.15 8.11
C ALA A 136 5.65 16.85 7.03
N ILE A 137 6.80 16.27 6.68
CA ILE A 137 7.71 16.82 5.66
C ILE A 137 7.38 16.30 4.27
N ALA A 138 6.77 15.12 4.16
CA ALA A 138 6.45 14.48 2.89
C ALA A 138 5.70 15.39 1.88
N PRO A 139 4.70 16.20 2.26
CA PRO A 139 4.01 17.11 1.33
C PRO A 139 4.86 18.29 0.86
N ILE A 140 6.00 18.56 1.50
CA ILE A 140 6.88 19.71 1.17
C ILE A 140 7.96 19.28 0.16
N VAL A 141 8.25 17.99 0.08
CA VAL A 141 9.30 17.41 -0.77
C VAL A 141 8.75 16.87 -2.10
N LEU A 142 7.43 16.71 -2.21
CA LEU A 142 6.71 16.34 -3.43
C LEU A 142 6.25 17.57 -4.20
#